data_9eaf0cefe707f100b07ae9067d85de16
#
_entry.id   9eaf0cefe707f100b07ae9067d85de16
#
_cell.length_a   1.000
_cell.length_b   1.000
_cell.length_c   1.000
_cell.angle_alpha   90.00
_cell.angle_beta   90.00
_cell.angle_gamma   90.00
#
_symmetry.space_group_name_H-M   'P 1'
#
loop_
_entity.id
_entity.type
_entity.pdbx_description
1 polymer ?
#
loop_
_entity_poly.entity_id
_entity_poly.type
_entity_poly.pdbx_seq_one_letter_code
_entity_poly.pdbx_strand_id
1 'polypeptide(L)'
;MAELTPREIVRELDRYIVGQDEAKRSVAIALRNRYRRSKVEEPMREEISPKNILMIGPTGVGKTEIARRLARLVNAPFIKVEATKFTEVGYVGRDVESIVRDLVENAIRMVKEEHEKRVQPRARVLAEDRLVTLLVHPPKKSASNPLDLSLIHI
;
A
#
# COMPACT_ATOMS: atom_id res chain seq x y z
N MET A 1 -10.25 -2.37 2.56
CA MET A 1 -10.29 -3.76 2.08
C MET A 1 -11.39 -3.90 1.05
N ALA A 2 -11.11 -4.47 -0.11
CA ALA A 2 -12.13 -4.68 -1.14
C ALA A 2 -13.20 -5.68 -0.67
N GLU A 3 -14.47 -5.37 -0.95
CA GLU A 3 -15.62 -6.21 -0.61
C GLU A 3 -15.79 -7.42 -1.55
N LEU A 4 -14.69 -8.01 -1.99
CA LEU A 4 -14.72 -9.11 -2.93
C LEU A 4 -15.34 -10.37 -2.31
N THR A 5 -16.20 -11.03 -3.08
CA THR A 5 -16.72 -12.35 -2.73
C THR A 5 -15.64 -13.42 -2.97
N PRO A 6 -15.73 -14.61 -2.32
CA PRO A 6 -14.77 -15.68 -2.58
C PRO A 6 -14.68 -16.10 -4.07
N ARG A 7 -15.79 -16.03 -4.80
CA ARG A 7 -15.80 -16.32 -6.24
C ARG A 7 -15.02 -15.29 -7.06
N GLU A 8 -15.14 -14.02 -6.72
CA GLU A 8 -14.38 -12.94 -7.37
C GLU A 8 -12.89 -13.06 -7.06
N ILE A 9 -12.53 -13.39 -5.83
CA ILE A 9 -11.14 -13.63 -5.44
C ILE A 9 -10.54 -14.79 -6.26
N VAL A 10 -11.25 -15.90 -6.39
CA VAL A 10 -10.79 -17.04 -7.20
C VAL A 10 -10.63 -16.62 -8.66
N ARG A 11 -11.59 -15.88 -9.24
CA ARG A 11 -11.53 -15.40 -10.62
C ARG A 11 -10.30 -14.49 -10.86
N GLU A 12 -9.96 -13.63 -9.90
CA GLU A 12 -8.76 -12.81 -10.00
C GLU A 12 -7.47 -13.63 -9.88
N LEU A 13 -7.46 -14.68 -9.04
CA LEU A 13 -6.33 -15.59 -8.95
C LEU A 13 -6.15 -16.43 -10.23
N ASP A 14 -7.25 -16.84 -10.87
CA ASP A 14 -7.24 -17.62 -12.11
C ASP A 14 -6.51 -16.92 -13.27
N ARG A 15 -6.45 -15.59 -13.25
CA ARG A 15 -5.71 -14.81 -14.25
C ARG A 15 -4.21 -15.08 -14.24
N TYR A 16 -3.68 -15.56 -13.10
CA TYR A 16 -2.23 -15.67 -12.87
C TYR A 16 -1.78 -17.06 -12.45
N ILE A 17 -2.69 -17.89 -11.98
CA ILE A 17 -2.38 -19.21 -11.39
C ILE A 17 -3.22 -20.27 -12.10
N VAL A 18 -2.51 -21.11 -12.83
CA VAL A 18 -3.14 -22.24 -13.53
C VAL A 18 -3.33 -23.40 -12.55
N GLY A 19 -4.52 -23.99 -12.54
CA GLY A 19 -4.87 -25.09 -11.62
C GLY A 19 -4.96 -24.62 -10.15
N GLN A 20 -4.72 -25.53 -9.21
CA GLN A 20 -4.76 -25.28 -7.75
C GLN A 20 -6.13 -24.77 -7.25
N ASP A 21 -7.22 -25.27 -7.82
CA ASP A 21 -8.57 -24.76 -7.59
C ASP A 21 -9.01 -24.86 -6.13
N GLU A 22 -8.67 -25.97 -5.46
CA GLU A 22 -8.97 -26.13 -4.03
C GLU A 22 -8.20 -25.16 -3.15
N ALA A 23 -6.90 -24.96 -3.44
CA ALA A 23 -6.07 -24.02 -2.72
C ALA A 23 -6.58 -22.57 -2.92
N LYS A 24 -6.89 -22.16 -4.17
CA LYS A 24 -7.46 -20.85 -4.49
C LYS A 24 -8.78 -20.61 -3.75
N ARG A 25 -9.66 -21.61 -3.73
CA ARG A 25 -10.95 -21.56 -3.02
C ARG A 25 -10.76 -21.43 -1.51
N SER A 26 -9.87 -22.23 -0.92
CA SER A 26 -9.60 -22.21 0.51
C SER A 26 -9.03 -20.87 0.97
N VAL A 27 -8.06 -20.31 0.25
CA VAL A 27 -7.48 -18.99 0.59
C VAL A 27 -8.48 -17.86 0.37
N ALA A 28 -9.35 -17.95 -0.64
CA ALA A 28 -10.40 -16.97 -0.87
C ALA A 28 -11.42 -16.93 0.28
N ILE A 29 -11.82 -18.10 0.79
CA ILE A 29 -12.70 -18.21 1.95
C ILE A 29 -12.02 -17.65 3.21
N ALA A 30 -10.75 -18.00 3.44
CA ALA A 30 -10.00 -17.51 4.59
C ALA A 30 -9.86 -15.97 4.57
N LEU A 31 -9.58 -15.39 3.40
CA LEU A 31 -9.51 -13.94 3.23
C LEU A 31 -10.88 -13.28 3.51
N ARG A 32 -11.97 -13.86 3.00
CA ARG A 32 -13.31 -13.34 3.26
C ARG A 32 -13.69 -13.43 4.73
N ASN A 33 -13.33 -14.51 5.42
CA ASN A 33 -13.57 -14.66 6.85
C ASN A 33 -12.79 -13.59 7.65
N ARG A 34 -11.57 -13.29 7.26
CA ARG A 34 -10.79 -12.19 7.87
C ARG A 34 -11.45 -10.83 7.69
N TYR A 35 -11.98 -10.56 6.50
CA TYR A 35 -12.77 -9.36 6.23
C TYR A 35 -14.04 -9.32 7.08
N ARG A 36 -14.80 -10.41 7.16
CA ARG A 36 -16.02 -10.49 7.98
C ARG A 36 -15.70 -10.22 9.46
N ARG A 37 -14.62 -10.81 9.97
CA ARG A 37 -14.15 -10.55 11.34
C ARG A 37 -13.88 -9.06 11.59
N SER A 38 -13.30 -8.34 10.63
CA SER A 38 -13.03 -6.91 10.78
C SER A 38 -14.29 -6.03 10.85
N LYS A 39 -15.46 -6.59 10.54
CA LYS A 39 -16.77 -5.93 10.63
C LYS A 39 -17.55 -6.27 11.89
N VAL A 40 -17.04 -7.20 12.69
CA VAL A 40 -17.65 -7.59 13.97
C VAL A 40 -17.20 -6.59 15.04
N GLU A 41 -18.14 -6.17 15.89
CA GLU A 41 -17.89 -5.27 17.00
C GLU A 41 -17.21 -6.00 18.17
N GLU A 42 -16.52 -5.24 19.02
CA GLU A 42 -16.02 -5.73 20.30
C GLU A 42 -17.19 -5.96 21.26
N PRO A 43 -17.14 -6.98 22.18
CA PRO A 43 -15.99 -7.86 22.43
C PRO A 43 -15.93 -9.12 21.55
N MET A 44 -16.97 -9.42 20.76
CA MET A 44 -17.04 -10.64 19.96
C MET A 44 -15.87 -10.78 18.96
N ARG A 45 -15.34 -9.68 18.45
CA ARG A 45 -14.19 -9.70 17.53
C ARG A 45 -12.93 -10.28 18.19
N GLU A 46 -12.72 -10.10 19.50
CA GLU A 46 -11.59 -10.65 20.24
C GLU A 46 -11.70 -12.16 20.38
N GLU A 47 -12.90 -12.70 20.54
CA GLU A 47 -13.13 -14.14 20.64
C GLU A 47 -12.87 -14.87 19.31
N ILE A 48 -12.99 -14.19 18.17
CA ILE A 48 -12.75 -14.76 16.85
C ILE A 48 -11.28 -14.62 16.47
N SER A 49 -10.46 -15.60 16.79
CA SER A 49 -9.03 -15.62 16.38
C SER A 49 -8.89 -15.73 14.86
N PRO A 50 -8.10 -14.84 14.23
CA PRO A 50 -7.76 -14.99 12.82
C PRO A 50 -6.92 -16.23 12.62
N LYS A 51 -7.32 -17.08 11.68
CA LYS A 51 -6.57 -18.31 11.38
C LYS A 51 -5.46 -18.03 10.36
N ASN A 52 -4.29 -18.59 10.62
CA ASN A 52 -3.18 -18.60 9.69
C ASN A 52 -3.43 -19.66 8.60
N ILE A 53 -2.85 -19.44 7.42
CA ILE A 53 -2.95 -20.36 6.29
C ILE A 53 -1.64 -21.11 6.17
N LEU A 54 -1.70 -22.45 6.27
CA LEU A 54 -0.58 -23.33 5.99
C LEU A 54 -0.76 -23.93 4.60
N MET A 55 0.24 -23.72 3.72
CA MET A 55 0.27 -24.28 2.37
C MET A 55 1.37 -25.32 2.27
N ILE A 56 1.00 -26.58 2.00
CA ILE A 56 1.92 -27.70 1.87
C ILE A 56 1.90 -28.17 0.41
N GLY A 57 3.06 -28.52 -0.13
CA GLY A 57 3.19 -29.04 -1.48
C GLY A 57 4.62 -28.87 -2.03
N PRO A 58 4.94 -29.48 -3.18
CA PRO A 58 6.26 -29.41 -3.79
C PRO A 58 6.65 -27.99 -4.19
N THR A 59 7.94 -27.78 -4.48
CA THR A 59 8.46 -26.50 -4.95
C THR A 59 7.90 -26.20 -6.36
N GLY A 60 7.64 -24.92 -6.65
CA GLY A 60 7.21 -24.50 -8.00
C GLY A 60 5.71 -24.54 -8.25
N VAL A 61 4.88 -25.10 -7.37
CA VAL A 61 3.41 -25.20 -7.57
C VAL A 61 2.62 -23.90 -7.33
N GLY A 62 3.29 -22.78 -7.11
CA GLY A 62 2.61 -21.48 -7.01
C GLY A 62 2.23 -21.02 -5.61
N LYS A 63 2.62 -21.71 -4.51
CA LYS A 63 2.26 -21.34 -3.12
C LYS A 63 2.54 -19.87 -2.80
N THR A 64 3.76 -19.42 -3.05
CA THR A 64 4.17 -18.03 -2.79
C THR A 64 3.46 -17.05 -3.71
N GLU A 65 3.16 -17.44 -4.94
CA GLU A 65 2.46 -16.57 -5.88
C GLU A 65 0.99 -16.35 -5.47
N ILE A 66 0.31 -17.40 -4.99
CA ILE A 66 -1.03 -17.28 -4.39
C ILE A 66 -1.00 -16.23 -3.27
N ALA A 67 -0.08 -16.34 -2.31
CA ALA A 67 0.02 -15.41 -1.19
C ALA A 67 0.31 -13.96 -1.66
N ARG A 68 1.22 -13.79 -2.61
CA ARG A 68 1.56 -12.49 -3.18
C ARG A 68 0.37 -11.84 -3.90
N ARG A 69 -0.38 -12.61 -4.69
CA ARG A 69 -1.56 -12.11 -5.40
C ARG A 69 -2.69 -11.75 -4.45
N LEU A 70 -2.92 -12.56 -3.42
CA LEU A 70 -3.88 -12.22 -2.36
C LEU A 70 -3.54 -10.89 -1.67
N ALA A 71 -2.28 -10.68 -1.29
CA ALA A 71 -1.86 -9.43 -0.68
C ALA A 71 -2.12 -8.22 -1.60
N ARG A 72 -1.80 -8.34 -2.90
CA ARG A 72 -2.08 -7.28 -3.89
C ARG A 72 -3.57 -7.00 -4.05
N LEU A 73 -4.40 -8.05 -4.07
CA LEU A 73 -5.86 -7.93 -4.20
C LEU A 73 -6.50 -7.10 -3.09
N VAL A 74 -5.96 -7.21 -1.88
CA VAL A 74 -6.47 -6.47 -0.72
C VAL A 74 -5.65 -5.23 -0.37
N ASN A 75 -4.69 -4.87 -1.23
CA ASN A 75 -3.76 -3.77 -1.01
C ASN A 75 -3.06 -3.87 0.37
N ALA A 76 -2.53 -5.06 0.68
CA ALA A 76 -1.82 -5.34 1.91
C ALA A 76 -0.31 -5.46 1.67
N PRO A 77 0.53 -5.03 2.62
CA PRO A 77 1.97 -5.24 2.53
C PRO A 77 2.30 -6.73 2.51
N PHE A 78 3.30 -7.11 1.73
CA PHE A 78 3.75 -8.48 1.58
C PHE A 78 5.26 -8.56 1.59
N ILE A 79 5.79 -9.44 2.42
CA ILE A 79 7.21 -9.83 2.41
C ILE A 79 7.31 -11.35 2.31
N LYS A 80 8.35 -11.83 1.65
CA LYS A 80 8.72 -13.24 1.63
C LYS A 80 9.97 -13.40 2.47
N VAL A 81 9.90 -14.26 3.46
CA VAL A 81 11.04 -14.60 4.32
C VAL A 81 11.34 -16.10 4.24
N GLU A 82 12.61 -16.44 4.39
CA GLU A 82 13.06 -17.83 4.48
C GLU A 82 13.36 -18.12 5.95
N ALA A 83 12.61 -19.03 6.56
CA ALA A 83 12.71 -19.33 7.99
C ALA A 83 14.14 -19.74 8.40
N THR A 84 14.88 -20.42 7.51
CA THR A 84 16.26 -20.87 7.74
C THR A 84 17.28 -19.72 7.92
N LYS A 85 16.92 -18.49 7.54
CA LYS A 85 17.77 -17.31 7.73
C LYS A 85 17.59 -16.63 9.07
N PHE A 86 16.61 -17.07 9.85
CA PHE A 86 16.32 -16.54 11.17
C PHE A 86 16.77 -17.55 12.22
N THR A 87 17.49 -17.08 13.24
CA THR A 87 17.97 -17.87 14.35
C THR A 87 17.47 -17.30 15.66
N GLU A 88 17.43 -18.13 16.71
CA GLU A 88 17.19 -17.65 18.05
C GLU A 88 18.31 -16.70 18.52
N VAL A 89 17.97 -15.85 19.46
CA VAL A 89 18.84 -14.81 20.03
C VAL A 89 20.19 -15.43 20.46
N GLY A 90 21.29 -14.93 19.87
CA GLY A 90 22.66 -15.35 20.23
C GLY A 90 23.40 -16.18 19.16
N TYR A 91 22.75 -16.57 18.08
CA TYR A 91 23.40 -17.24 16.94
C TYR A 91 23.55 -16.31 15.72
N VAL A 92 24.45 -16.63 14.81
CA VAL A 92 24.68 -15.88 13.58
C VAL A 92 23.46 -16.03 12.66
N GLY A 93 22.60 -14.99 12.60
CA GLY A 93 21.41 -14.96 11.76
C GLY A 93 20.65 -13.63 11.91
N ARG A 94 19.62 -13.45 11.09
CA ARG A 94 18.75 -12.28 11.24
C ARG A 94 17.79 -12.48 12.43
N ASP A 95 17.59 -11.42 13.17
CA ASP A 95 16.62 -11.39 14.25
C ASP A 95 15.18 -11.52 13.70
N VAL A 96 14.35 -12.32 14.37
CA VAL A 96 12.93 -12.50 14.02
C VAL A 96 12.16 -11.18 14.05
N GLU A 97 12.50 -10.26 14.93
CA GLU A 97 11.91 -8.92 14.99
C GLU A 97 12.13 -8.11 13.69
N SER A 98 13.20 -8.41 12.97
CA SER A 98 13.47 -7.77 11.68
C SER A 98 12.39 -8.05 10.63
N ILE A 99 11.65 -9.16 10.76
CA ILE A 99 10.51 -9.49 9.86
C ILE A 99 9.43 -8.43 9.97
N VAL A 100 9.09 -8.05 11.22
CA VAL A 100 8.06 -7.02 11.46
C VAL A 100 8.53 -5.66 10.95
N ARG A 101 9.80 -5.32 11.18
CA ARG A 101 10.42 -4.09 10.69
C ARG A 101 10.36 -4.00 9.16
N ASP A 102 10.80 -5.05 8.46
CA ASP A 102 10.76 -5.13 7.01
C ASP A 102 9.31 -5.01 6.46
N LEU A 103 8.34 -5.60 7.17
CA LEU A 103 6.92 -5.50 6.81
C LEU A 103 6.38 -4.07 6.98
N VAL A 104 6.75 -3.39 8.07
CA VAL A 104 6.37 -1.99 8.33
C VAL A 104 6.98 -1.06 7.28
N GLU A 105 8.26 -1.24 6.95
CA GLU A 105 8.92 -0.46 5.89
C GLU A 105 8.24 -0.65 4.53
N ASN A 106 7.85 -1.90 4.22
CA ASN A 106 7.09 -2.19 3.01
C ASN A 106 5.73 -1.49 3.01
N ALA A 107 5.02 -1.48 4.14
CA ALA A 107 3.73 -0.79 4.30
C ALA A 107 3.88 0.74 4.13
N ILE A 108 4.90 1.34 4.74
CA ILE A 108 5.20 2.77 4.61
C ILE A 108 5.46 3.13 3.14
N ARG A 109 6.27 2.32 2.44
CA ARG A 109 6.56 2.54 1.02
C ARG A 109 5.28 2.47 0.17
N MET A 110 4.42 1.47 0.39
CA MET A 110 3.14 1.35 -0.33
C MET A 110 2.25 2.58 -0.13
N VAL A 111 2.08 3.04 1.09
CA VAL A 111 1.27 4.22 1.41
C VAL A 111 1.89 5.47 0.77
N LYS A 112 3.20 5.61 0.81
CA LYS A 112 3.92 6.73 0.20
C LYS A 112 3.70 6.76 -1.32
N GLU A 113 3.87 5.63 -2.01
CA GLU A 113 3.62 5.50 -3.45
C GLU A 113 2.16 5.84 -3.82
N GLU A 114 1.20 5.43 -3.01
CA GLU A 114 -0.21 5.77 -3.21
C GLU A 114 -0.45 7.28 -3.08
N HIS A 115 0.13 7.90 -2.05
CA HIS A 115 0.06 9.35 -1.85
C HIS A 115 0.74 10.12 -2.98
N GLU A 116 1.92 9.71 -3.42
CA GLU A 116 2.64 10.30 -4.55
C GLU A 116 1.80 10.28 -5.83
N LYS A 117 1.23 9.13 -6.17
CA LYS A 117 0.32 9.01 -7.34
C LYS A 117 -0.88 9.95 -7.25
N ARG A 118 -1.43 10.13 -6.07
CA ARG A 118 -2.57 11.01 -5.83
C ARG A 118 -2.24 12.49 -6.02
N VAL A 119 -1.06 12.92 -5.59
CA VAL A 119 -0.64 14.33 -5.69
C VAL A 119 0.06 14.67 -6.99
N GLN A 120 0.57 13.69 -7.74
CA GLN A 120 1.34 13.87 -8.96
C GLN A 120 0.64 14.76 -10.03
N PRO A 121 -0.68 14.59 -10.33
CA PRO A 121 -1.33 15.45 -11.32
C PRO A 121 -1.29 16.93 -10.93
N ARG A 122 -1.55 17.24 -9.65
CA ARG A 122 -1.50 18.61 -9.13
C ARG A 122 -0.07 19.15 -9.10
N ALA A 123 0.88 18.34 -8.68
CA ALA A 123 2.29 18.71 -8.65
C ALA A 123 2.81 19.06 -10.06
N ARG A 124 2.37 18.30 -11.09
CA ARG A 124 2.72 18.57 -12.49
C ARG A 124 2.21 19.94 -12.95
N VAL A 125 0.95 20.24 -12.69
CA VAL A 125 0.37 21.56 -13.04
C VAL A 125 1.13 22.69 -12.35
N LEU A 126 1.40 22.57 -11.06
CA LEU A 126 2.16 23.58 -10.31
C LEU A 126 3.60 23.73 -10.83
N ALA A 127 4.23 22.66 -11.27
CA ALA A 127 5.57 22.71 -11.85
C ALA A 127 5.55 23.40 -13.23
N GLU A 128 4.55 23.12 -14.07
CA GLU A 128 4.35 23.78 -15.36
C GLU A 128 4.10 25.28 -15.18
N ASP A 129 3.20 25.67 -14.27
CA ASP A 129 2.94 27.08 -13.91
C ASP A 129 4.20 27.78 -13.41
N ARG A 130 5.00 27.09 -12.59
CA ARG A 130 6.27 27.65 -12.09
C ARG A 130 7.27 27.86 -13.21
N LEU A 131 7.37 26.91 -14.15
CA LEU A 131 8.23 27.05 -15.34
C LEU A 131 7.79 28.23 -16.22
N VAL A 132 6.49 28.34 -16.48
CA VAL A 132 5.93 29.48 -17.24
C VAL A 132 6.24 30.80 -16.55
N THR A 133 6.06 30.88 -15.24
CA THR A 133 6.38 32.09 -14.44
C THR A 133 7.86 32.48 -14.52
N LEU A 134 8.75 31.49 -14.60
CA LEU A 134 10.19 31.74 -14.71
C LEU A 134 10.61 32.13 -16.14
N LEU A 135 9.95 31.61 -17.15
CA LEU A 135 10.27 31.86 -18.57
C LEU A 135 9.62 33.13 -19.08
N VAL A 136 8.38 33.39 -18.68
CA VAL A 136 7.65 34.62 -19.01
C VAL A 136 7.87 35.59 -17.89
N HIS A 137 8.80 36.53 -18.06
CA HIS A 137 8.99 37.61 -17.08
C HIS A 137 7.67 38.37 -16.94
N PRO A 138 7.01 38.35 -15.78
CA PRO A 138 5.82 39.17 -15.61
C PRO A 138 6.23 40.63 -15.84
N PRO A 139 5.42 41.45 -16.53
CA PRO A 139 5.70 42.85 -16.68
C PRO A 139 5.93 43.42 -15.29
N LYS A 140 7.06 44.10 -15.07
CA LYS A 140 7.35 44.78 -13.81
C LYS A 140 6.14 45.65 -13.50
N LYS A 141 5.43 45.34 -12.40
CA LYS A 141 4.44 46.27 -11.84
C LYS A 141 5.21 47.57 -11.66
N SER A 142 4.86 48.59 -12.45
CA SER A 142 5.36 49.91 -12.25
C SER A 142 5.04 50.25 -10.79
N ALA A 143 6.07 50.44 -10.01
CA ALA A 143 5.90 50.97 -8.65
C ALA A 143 5.16 52.28 -8.82
N SER A 144 3.88 52.30 -8.50
CA SER A 144 3.15 53.53 -8.28
C SER A 144 3.92 54.25 -7.17
N ASN A 145 4.58 55.32 -7.53
CA ASN A 145 5.35 56.18 -6.61
C ASN A 145 4.44 56.55 -5.43
N PRO A 146 4.80 56.22 -4.18
CA PRO A 146 4.01 56.66 -3.03
C PRO A 146 4.35 58.12 -2.60
N LEU A 147 4.86 58.91 -3.51
CA LEU A 147 5.28 60.29 -3.22
C LEU A 147 4.53 61.33 -4.09
N ASP A 148 3.21 61.29 -4.06
CA ASP A 148 2.43 62.45 -4.44
C ASP A 148 1.60 62.92 -3.25
N LEU A 149 2.36 63.22 -2.18
CA LEU A 149 1.88 63.94 -0.99
C LEU A 149 2.28 65.45 -1.09
N SER A 150 2.16 66.01 -2.26
CA SER A 150 2.23 67.46 -2.40
C SER A 150 0.88 67.97 -2.89
N LEU A 151 0.05 68.34 -1.95
CA LEU A 151 -0.98 69.38 -2.08
C LEU A 151 -2.01 69.22 -0.97
N ILE A 152 -1.58 69.46 0.28
CA ILE A 152 -2.50 70.00 1.27
C ILE A 152 -1.90 71.38 1.61
N HIS A 153 -2.36 72.37 0.87
CA HIS A 153 -2.28 73.74 1.30
C HIS A 153 -3.62 74.17 1.89
N ILE A 154 -3.57 74.48 3.20
CA ILE A 154 -4.41 75.42 3.96
C ILE A 154 -5.91 75.11 3.98
#